data_86d66e465569e34adaf0e52d90dada71
#
_entry.id   86d66e465569e34adaf0e52d90dada71
#
_cell.length_a   1.000
_cell.length_b   1.000
_cell.length_c   1.000
_cell.angle_alpha   90.00
_cell.angle_beta   90.00
_cell.angle_gamma   90.00
#
_symmetry.space_group_name_H-M   'P 1'
#
loop_
_entity.id
_entity.type
_entity.pdbx_description
1 polymer ?
#
loop_
_entity_poly.entity_id
_entity_poly.type
_entity_poly.pdbx_seq_one_letter_code
_entity_poly.pdbx_strand_id
1 'polypeptide(L)'
;METNLAILIGNLGDHAKTHTKNDRTFTTFSMATSTRFKNKEGKYTTLTEWHQCIVFGPLAEHAAKLEKGNHVEVRGAIRHTDYKGSKRDSIVVNGFLKLDRTQKVESEEQEHEEIPDEVLAE
;
A
#
# COMPACT_ATOMS: atom_id res chain seq x y z
N MET A 1 0.87 20.53 -19.67
CA MET A 1 1.39 19.63 -18.63
C MET A 1 0.25 18.91 -17.93
N GLU A 2 0.38 17.60 -17.75
CA GLU A 2 -0.64 16.82 -17.06
C GLU A 2 -0.06 16.08 -15.89
N THR A 3 -0.91 15.75 -14.94
CA THR A 3 -0.49 15.03 -13.74
C THR A 3 -1.45 13.88 -13.48
N ASN A 4 -0.87 12.71 -13.20
CA ASN A 4 -1.65 11.54 -12.78
C ASN A 4 -0.96 11.00 -11.53
N LEU A 5 -1.53 11.31 -10.37
CA LEU A 5 -0.91 10.97 -9.10
C LEU A 5 -1.96 10.46 -8.12
N ALA A 6 -1.70 9.31 -7.54
CA ALA A 6 -2.49 8.77 -6.45
C ALA A 6 -1.60 8.53 -5.26
N ILE A 7 -2.08 8.89 -4.08
CA ILE A 7 -1.40 8.62 -2.83
C ILE A 7 -2.37 7.87 -1.95
N LEU A 8 -2.00 6.67 -1.53
CA LEU A 8 -2.87 5.80 -0.74
C LEU A 8 -2.15 5.38 0.52
N ILE A 9 -2.85 5.40 1.64
CA ILE A 9 -2.33 4.89 2.91
C ILE A 9 -3.31 3.85 3.41
N GLY A 10 -2.84 2.63 3.61
CA GLY A 10 -3.71 1.55 4.02
C GLY A 10 -2.92 0.30 4.35
N ASN A 11 -3.61 -0.82 4.37
CA ASN A 11 -3.00 -2.09 4.77
C ASN A 11 -3.12 -3.12 3.66
N LEU A 12 -2.08 -3.94 3.51
CA LEU A 12 -2.12 -5.03 2.54
C LEU A 12 -3.12 -6.10 2.97
N GLY A 13 -3.86 -6.61 2.00
CA GLY A 13 -4.83 -7.67 2.25
C GLY A 13 -4.24 -9.05 2.15
N ASP A 14 -3.07 -9.17 1.53
CA ASP A 14 -2.36 -10.43 1.38
C ASP A 14 -0.89 -10.12 1.14
N HIS A 15 -0.05 -11.14 1.16
CA HIS A 15 1.38 -10.98 0.87
C HIS A 15 1.56 -10.51 -0.56
N ALA A 16 2.58 -9.69 -0.78
CA ALA A 16 2.95 -9.27 -2.13
C ALA A 16 3.40 -10.48 -2.94
N LYS A 17 3.11 -10.46 -4.23
CA LYS A 17 3.42 -11.59 -5.12
C LYS A 17 4.32 -11.13 -6.25
N THR A 18 5.32 -11.94 -6.54
CA THR A 18 6.27 -11.66 -7.60
C THR A 18 5.89 -12.45 -8.85
N HIS A 19 5.95 -11.79 -9.99
CA HIS A 19 5.64 -12.40 -11.28
C HIS A 19 6.77 -12.15 -12.26
N THR A 20 6.95 -13.08 -13.17
CA THR A 20 7.92 -12.92 -14.27
C THR A 20 7.19 -13.15 -15.57
N LYS A 21 7.28 -12.19 -16.48
CA LYS A 21 6.66 -12.28 -17.79
C LYS A 21 7.56 -11.59 -18.80
N ASN A 22 7.87 -12.29 -19.90
CA ASN A 22 8.74 -11.74 -20.96
C ASN A 22 10.06 -11.22 -20.39
N ASP A 23 10.69 -12.02 -19.52
CA ASP A 23 11.96 -11.69 -18.86
C ASP A 23 11.90 -10.45 -17.97
N ARG A 24 10.70 -10.01 -17.63
CA ARG A 24 10.52 -8.87 -16.74
C ARG A 24 9.87 -9.34 -15.44
N THR A 25 10.44 -8.91 -14.33
CA THR A 25 9.93 -9.23 -13.02
C THR A 25 9.18 -8.02 -12.46
N PHE A 26 8.00 -8.28 -11.93
CA PHE A 26 7.21 -7.24 -11.29
C PHE A 26 6.51 -7.82 -10.08
N THR A 27 6.07 -6.93 -9.20
CA THR A 27 5.40 -7.35 -7.96
C THR A 27 4.00 -6.73 -7.94
N THR A 28 3.03 -7.53 -7.48
CA THR A 28 1.66 -7.03 -7.30
C THR A 28 1.22 -7.23 -5.86
N PHE A 29 0.38 -6.33 -5.39
CA PHE A 29 -0.25 -6.51 -4.10
C PHE A 29 -1.57 -5.74 -4.10
N SER A 30 -2.47 -6.13 -3.19
CA SER A 30 -3.70 -5.39 -2.98
C SER A 30 -3.64 -4.74 -1.62
N MET A 31 -4.18 -3.53 -1.53
CA MET A 31 -4.24 -2.82 -0.27
C MET A 31 -5.62 -2.23 -0.08
N ALA A 32 -6.03 -2.11 1.16
CA ALA A 32 -7.33 -1.60 1.53
C ALA A 32 -7.19 -0.22 2.15
N THR A 33 -8.06 0.69 1.71
CA THR A 33 -8.24 1.96 2.39
C THR A 33 -9.67 1.99 2.91
N SER A 34 -9.84 2.45 4.14
CA SER A 34 -11.16 2.46 4.76
C SER A 34 -11.54 3.87 5.16
N THR A 35 -12.78 4.22 4.89
CA THR A 35 -13.34 5.51 5.26
C THR A 35 -14.54 5.25 6.14
N ARG A 36 -14.62 6.01 7.20
CA ARG A 36 -15.71 5.90 8.14
C ARG A 36 -16.62 7.12 7.99
N PHE A 37 -17.90 6.86 7.86
CA PHE A 37 -18.85 7.96 7.70
C PHE A 37 -20.14 7.66 8.46
N LYS A 38 -20.92 8.73 8.68
CA LYS A 38 -22.16 8.63 9.41
C LYS A 38 -23.30 8.52 8.39
N ASN A 39 -24.14 7.48 8.54
CA ASN A 39 -25.25 7.29 7.61
C ASN A 39 -26.46 8.16 8.01
N LYS A 40 -27.56 8.01 7.26
CA LYS A 40 -28.77 8.82 7.48
C LYS A 40 -29.40 8.59 8.84
N GLU A 41 -29.15 7.41 9.42
CA GLU A 41 -29.71 7.06 10.73
C GLU A 41 -28.80 7.47 11.88
N GLY A 42 -27.72 8.18 11.59
CA GLY A 42 -26.80 8.63 12.61
C GLY A 42 -25.80 7.60 13.06
N LYS A 43 -25.74 6.45 12.39
CA LYS A 43 -24.79 5.38 12.75
C LYS A 43 -23.56 5.44 11.86
N TYR A 44 -22.43 5.06 12.41
CA TYR A 44 -21.18 5.02 11.65
C TYR A 44 -21.11 3.77 10.82
N THR A 45 -20.68 3.95 9.58
CA THR A 45 -20.50 2.87 8.61
C THR A 45 -19.09 2.97 8.05
N THR A 46 -18.47 1.82 7.78
CA THR A 46 -17.13 1.77 7.19
C THR A 46 -17.23 1.35 5.74
N LEU A 47 -16.61 2.12 4.87
CA LEU A 47 -16.48 1.78 3.46
C LEU A 47 -15.03 1.41 3.20
N THR A 48 -14.81 0.22 2.66
CA THR A 48 -13.47 -0.25 2.35
C THR A 48 -13.31 -0.35 0.85
N GLU A 49 -12.25 0.26 0.33
CA GLU A 49 -11.88 0.17 -1.07
C GLU A 49 -10.63 -0.68 -1.20
N TRP A 50 -10.62 -1.57 -2.19
CA TRP A 50 -9.48 -2.42 -2.48
C TRP A 50 -8.77 -1.91 -3.71
N HIS A 51 -7.48 -1.68 -3.58
CA HIS A 51 -6.66 -1.13 -4.66
C HIS A 51 -5.66 -2.16 -5.12
N GLN A 52 -5.56 -2.35 -6.44
CA GLN A 52 -4.57 -3.24 -7.02
C GLN A 52 -3.34 -2.41 -7.35
N CYS A 53 -2.20 -2.85 -6.87
CA CYS A 53 -0.94 -2.14 -7.05
C CYS A 53 0.04 -3.01 -7.80
N ILE A 54 0.79 -2.39 -8.71
CA ILE A 54 1.80 -3.09 -9.49
C ILE A 54 3.09 -2.29 -9.47
N VAL A 55 4.20 -2.99 -9.24
CA VAL A 55 5.51 -2.37 -9.09
C VAL A 55 6.47 -2.99 -10.08
N PHE A 56 7.08 -2.17 -10.92
CA PHE A 56 8.06 -2.61 -11.91
C PHE A 56 9.46 -2.18 -11.51
N GLY A 57 10.46 -2.81 -12.13
CA GLY A 57 11.85 -2.40 -11.99
C GLY A 57 12.45 -2.74 -10.63
N PRO A 58 13.53 -2.05 -10.25
CA PRO A 58 14.23 -2.38 -8.99
C PRO A 58 13.36 -2.26 -7.75
N LEU A 59 12.38 -1.36 -7.78
CA LEU A 59 11.48 -1.19 -6.64
C LEU A 59 10.65 -2.44 -6.38
N ALA A 60 10.44 -3.27 -7.41
CA ALA A 60 9.65 -4.50 -7.27
C ALA A 60 10.27 -5.46 -6.26
N GLU A 61 11.59 -5.50 -6.18
CA GLU A 61 12.26 -6.40 -5.23
C GLU A 61 11.99 -5.98 -3.79
N HIS A 62 11.93 -4.68 -3.54
CA HIS A 62 11.61 -4.18 -2.21
C HIS A 62 10.13 -4.43 -1.88
N ALA A 63 9.27 -4.23 -2.87
CA ALA A 63 7.84 -4.46 -2.67
C ALA A 63 7.52 -5.93 -2.43
N ALA A 64 8.34 -6.84 -2.96
CA ALA A 64 8.13 -8.28 -2.79
C ALA A 64 8.20 -8.72 -1.33
N LYS A 65 8.81 -7.90 -0.48
CA LYS A 65 8.94 -8.23 0.94
C LYS A 65 7.72 -7.81 1.76
N LEU A 66 6.77 -7.14 1.15
CA LEU A 66 5.57 -6.70 1.87
C LEU A 66 4.67 -7.89 2.17
N GLU A 67 4.11 -7.89 3.37
CA GLU A 67 3.32 -9.00 3.88
C GLU A 67 1.92 -8.57 4.23
N LYS A 68 1.03 -9.55 4.31
CA LYS A 68 -0.35 -9.32 4.72
C LYS A 68 -0.39 -8.51 6.02
N GLY A 69 -1.21 -7.46 6.03
CA GLY A 69 -1.38 -6.62 7.20
C GLY A 69 -0.42 -5.46 7.31
N ASN A 70 0.64 -5.42 6.50
CA ASN A 70 1.58 -4.30 6.55
C ASN A 70 0.86 -2.99 6.26
N HIS A 71 1.22 -1.95 7.01
CA HIS A 71 0.68 -0.61 6.85
C HIS A 71 1.64 0.18 5.96
N VAL A 72 1.14 0.67 4.84
CA VAL A 72 2.01 1.30 3.83
C VAL A 72 1.40 2.57 3.26
N GLU A 73 2.27 3.45 2.82
CA GLU A 73 1.90 4.58 1.98
C GLU A 73 2.41 4.28 0.58
N VAL A 74 1.54 4.39 -0.42
CA VAL A 74 1.86 4.09 -1.81
C VAL A 74 1.65 5.33 -2.64
N ARG A 75 2.60 5.61 -3.54
CA ARG A 75 2.49 6.71 -4.50
C ARG A 75 2.62 6.14 -5.90
N GLY A 76 1.78 6.59 -6.79
CA GLY A 76 1.85 6.12 -8.15
C GLY A 76 0.85 6.79 -9.05
N ALA A 77 0.64 6.19 -10.21
CA ALA A 77 -0.29 6.70 -11.21
C ALA A 77 -1.45 5.71 -11.37
N ILE A 78 -2.63 6.27 -11.60
CA ILE A 78 -3.81 5.45 -11.86
C ILE A 78 -3.74 4.97 -13.31
N ARG A 79 -3.95 3.68 -13.50
CA ARG A 79 -3.94 3.08 -14.82
C ARG A 79 -5.21 2.28 -15.04
N HIS A 80 -5.83 2.50 -16.17
CA HIS A 80 -7.02 1.75 -16.58
C HIS A 80 -6.61 0.75 -17.64
N THR A 81 -6.97 -0.50 -17.44
CA THR A 81 -6.70 -1.54 -18.43
C THR A 81 -8.00 -2.24 -18.77
N ASP A 82 -8.06 -2.74 -20.01
CA ASP A 82 -9.21 -3.50 -20.49
C ASP A 82 -8.73 -4.91 -20.78
N TYR A 83 -9.25 -5.88 -20.04
CA TYR A 83 -8.87 -7.27 -20.19
C TYR A 83 -10.11 -8.10 -20.49
N LYS A 84 -10.19 -8.63 -21.70
CA LYS A 84 -11.31 -9.48 -22.15
C LYS A 84 -12.67 -8.83 -21.87
N GLY A 85 -12.79 -7.54 -22.15
CA GLY A 85 -14.02 -6.81 -21.93
C GLY A 85 -14.26 -6.32 -20.52
N SER A 86 -13.37 -6.67 -19.59
CA SER A 86 -13.47 -6.20 -18.22
C SER A 86 -12.50 -5.05 -18.00
N LYS A 87 -13.00 -3.96 -17.45
CA LYS A 87 -12.18 -2.81 -17.12
C LYS A 87 -11.59 -2.99 -15.73
N ARG A 88 -10.31 -2.74 -15.62
CA ARG A 88 -9.61 -2.85 -14.35
C ARG A 88 -8.79 -1.62 -14.10
N ASP A 89 -8.81 -1.16 -12.88
CA ASP A 89 -8.02 -0.03 -12.45
C ASP A 89 -6.89 -0.54 -11.57
N SER A 90 -5.72 0.01 -11.77
CA SER A 90 -4.58 -0.34 -10.94
C SER A 90 -3.75 0.90 -10.67
N ILE A 91 -2.89 0.80 -9.67
CA ILE A 91 -1.93 1.85 -9.35
C ILE A 91 -0.57 1.34 -9.77
N VAL A 92 0.08 2.04 -10.69
CA VAL A 92 1.47 1.75 -11.05
C VAL A 92 2.33 2.50 -10.05
N VAL A 93 2.95 1.75 -9.14
CA VAL A 93 3.63 2.32 -7.99
C VAL A 93 5.00 2.84 -8.39
N ASN A 94 5.29 4.08 -8.05
CA ASN A 94 6.63 4.63 -8.26
C ASN A 94 7.36 4.94 -6.95
N GLY A 95 6.69 4.71 -5.82
CA GLY A 95 7.32 4.85 -4.51
C GLY A 95 6.40 4.32 -3.43
N PHE A 96 6.96 3.75 -2.39
CA PHE A 96 6.15 3.34 -1.24
C PHE A 96 6.98 3.40 0.02
N LEU A 97 6.29 3.49 1.15
CA LEU A 97 6.92 3.57 2.45
C LEU A 97 6.17 2.64 3.40
N LYS A 98 6.90 1.76 4.06
CA LYS A 98 6.31 0.89 5.07
C LYS A 98 6.19 1.68 6.35
N LEU A 99 4.99 1.77 6.89
CA LEU A 99 4.69 2.59 8.05
C LEU A 99 4.65 1.82 9.36
N ASP A 100 4.75 0.49 9.32
CA ASP A 100 4.77 -0.32 10.52
C ASP A 100 6.00 0.00 11.36
N ARG A 101 5.85 -0.03 12.69
CA ARG A 101 6.97 0.16 13.57
C ARG A 101 7.87 -1.08 13.53
N THR A 102 9.18 -0.87 13.41
CA THR A 102 10.17 -1.92 13.59
C THR A 102 10.29 -2.18 15.07
N GLN A 103 10.37 -3.42 15.44
CA GLN A 103 10.60 -3.76 16.83
C GLN A 103 12.07 -3.73 17.11
N LYS A 104 12.60 -3.27 17.99
CA LYS A 104 13.82 -3.08 18.15
C LYS A 104 14.45 -3.53 18.81
N VAL A 105 14.38 -3.68 18.10
CA VAL A 105 14.81 -3.88 18.18
C VAL A 105 15.28 -3.84 18.51
N GLU A 106 14.99 -4.10 18.78
CA GLU A 106 15.18 -3.91 18.86
C GLU A 106 15.78 -3.46 19.06
N SER A 107 15.87 -3.47 19.64
CA SER A 107 16.16 -2.78 19.79
C SER A 107 16.65 -2.04 19.94
N GLU A 108 16.81 -1.84 20.46
CA GLU A 108 17.00 -0.91 20.56
C GLU A 108 16.82 -0.08 20.70
N GLU A 109 16.67 -0.22 21.23
CA GLU A 109 16.19 0.72 21.27
C GLU A 109 15.81 1.24 21.49
N GLN A 110 15.69 1.02 22.17
CA GLN A 110 14.96 1.70 22.33
C GLN A 110 14.71 2.32 22.60
N GLU A 111 14.77 2.28 23.15
CA GLU A 111 14.20 3.12 23.33
C GLU A 111 13.96 3.84 23.20
N HIS A 112 14.04 3.64 23.74
CA HIS A 112 13.40 4.56 23.53
C HIS A 112 12.96 5.01 23.49
N GLU A 113 12.92 4.99 23.98
CA GLU A 113 12.16 5.53 23.85
C GLU A 113 11.67 6.08 23.64
N GLU A 114 11.75 6.02 24.03
CA GLU A 114 10.95 6.49 23.63
C GLU A 114 10.55 7.33 23.09
N ILE A 115 10.77 7.21 22.93
CA ILE A 115 10.14 8.02 22.31
C ILE A 115 9.19 8.27 22.14
N PRO A 116 8.93 8.07 22.37
CA PRO A 116 7.83 8.14 22.11
C PRO A 116 7.04 8.27 21.54
N ASP A 117 6.78 7.78 21.48
CA ASP A 117 6.12 7.68 20.58
C ASP A 117 5.42 8.39 20.12
N GLU A 118 5.42 8.48 20.26
CA GLU A 118 4.80 9.17 19.64
C GLU A 118 5.14 9.92 18.80
N VAL A 119 5.82 10.08 19.10
CA VAL A 119 6.23 10.77 18.08
C VAL A 119 6.48 10.30 16.83
N LEU A 120 6.72 9.98 16.70
CA LEU A 120 6.76 9.53 15.56
C LEU A 120 5.84 9.14 14.93
N ALA A 121 5.52 9.01 15.26
CA ALA A 121 4.70 8.72 14.59
C ALA A 121 4.03 8.62 14.37
N GLU A 122 3.99 8.43 14.67
CA GLU A 122 3.33 8.29 14.46
C GLU A 122 2.91 8.56 14.28
#